data_955d9326b84e1796bca79643a5fbd992
#
_entry.id   955d9326b84e1796bca79643a5fbd992
#
_cell.length_a   1.000
_cell.length_b   1.000
_cell.length_c   1.000
_cell.angle_alpha   90.00
_cell.angle_beta   90.00
_cell.angle_gamma   90.00
#
_symmetry.space_group_name_H-M   'P 1'
#
loop_
_entity.id
_entity.type
_entity.pdbx_description
1 polymer ?
#
loop_
_entity_poly.entity_id
_entity_poly.type
_entity_poly.pdbx_seq_one_letter_code
_entity_poly.pdbx_strand_id
1 'polypeptide(L)'
;MTAALILFGVSAAVAQSAVTGKIVDETGAPLIGASVTVPGTSQGVSTDVDGNFTLKTDAKEIEISYVGYVPTKKPVTGPNARLGIIQMEPDAVALQDVIVMQSVAVQRKTPVAVSTVSAEEISYKLGGQEFPEILKSTPGVYVTKDGGGFGDSKINMRGFQAANVAVMVNGVPVNDMEWGGVYWSNWAGLSDVTRSMQTQRGLGASKISSPSVGGSVNIVTNGIEAKQGGTFSFGVGNDGLYSLSFSLSTGLTKSGWALSVLGAKRWGDGYIQGTNFEGYNWFVNLSKRINDRHQLSLTAFGAPQKHAQRHALDDGLKIEEWQKAKNFMGEKDMYRYNAEYGFDKNG
;
A
#
# COMPACT_ATOMS: atom_id res chain seq x y z
N MET A 1 27.18 -77.52 -11.13
CA MET A 1 26.89 -77.00 -9.79
C MET A 1 27.25 -75.54 -9.76
N THR A 2 26.30 -74.66 -9.93
CA THR A 2 26.45 -73.20 -9.93
C THR A 2 25.78 -72.68 -8.66
N ALA A 3 26.58 -72.14 -7.73
CA ALA A 3 26.08 -71.60 -6.49
C ALA A 3 25.67 -70.14 -6.74
N ALA A 4 24.37 -69.80 -6.55
CA ALA A 4 23.84 -68.49 -6.61
C ALA A 4 24.03 -67.83 -5.23
N LEU A 5 24.82 -66.74 -5.20
CA LEU A 5 25.01 -65.87 -4.02
C LEU A 5 23.87 -64.89 -3.97
N ILE A 6 22.98 -65.02 -2.99
CA ILE A 6 21.91 -64.07 -2.73
C ILE A 6 22.48 -62.98 -1.77
N LEU A 7 22.75 -61.78 -2.29
CA LEU A 7 23.07 -60.61 -1.48
C LEU A 7 21.76 -60.02 -0.89
N PHE A 8 21.55 -60.17 0.41
CA PHE A 8 20.55 -59.43 1.16
C PHE A 8 21.08 -57.99 1.40
N GLY A 9 20.57 -57.04 0.63
CA GLY A 9 20.77 -55.61 0.90
C GLY A 9 19.98 -55.21 2.14
N VAL A 10 20.64 -54.99 3.25
CA VAL A 10 20.04 -54.35 4.44
C VAL A 10 19.89 -52.87 4.15
N SER A 11 18.69 -52.44 3.79
CA SER A 11 18.32 -51.02 3.74
C SER A 11 18.26 -50.51 5.18
N ALA A 12 19.28 -49.78 5.61
CA ALA A 12 19.23 -49.02 6.85
C ALA A 12 18.18 -47.92 6.67
N ALA A 13 17.02 -48.07 7.29
CA ALA A 13 16.05 -47.01 7.44
C ALA A 13 16.65 -45.94 8.38
N VAL A 14 17.15 -44.86 7.83
CA VAL A 14 17.57 -43.69 8.63
C VAL A 14 16.29 -43.08 9.21
N ALA A 15 16.06 -43.30 10.50
CA ALA A 15 14.96 -42.68 11.22
C ALA A 15 15.21 -41.17 11.28
N GLN A 16 14.44 -40.41 10.54
CA GLN A 16 14.50 -38.94 10.57
C GLN A 16 14.16 -38.44 11.98
N SER A 17 15.02 -37.62 12.56
CA SER A 17 14.78 -37.03 13.88
C SER A 17 13.58 -36.10 13.87
N ALA A 18 12.79 -36.08 14.94
CA ALA A 18 11.61 -35.24 15.08
C ALA A 18 11.84 -34.20 16.17
N VAL A 19 11.63 -32.93 15.83
CA VAL A 19 11.65 -31.82 16.79
C VAL A 19 10.20 -31.45 17.15
N THR A 20 9.90 -31.42 18.44
CA THR A 20 8.54 -31.14 18.93
C THR A 20 8.54 -29.99 19.91
N GLY A 21 7.46 -29.24 19.97
CA GLY A 21 7.27 -28.15 20.92
C GLY A 21 5.87 -27.58 20.87
N LYS A 22 5.59 -26.63 21.76
CA LYS A 22 4.34 -25.85 21.80
C LYS A 22 4.67 -24.38 21.75
N ILE A 23 3.99 -23.65 20.88
CA ILE A 23 4.17 -22.20 20.70
C ILE A 23 2.99 -21.47 21.31
N VAL A 24 3.29 -20.51 22.18
CA VAL A 24 2.28 -19.72 22.89
C VAL A 24 2.61 -18.22 22.80
N ASP A 25 1.61 -17.39 23.02
CA ASP A 25 1.76 -15.94 23.14
C ASP A 25 2.27 -15.52 24.54
N GLU A 26 2.37 -14.21 24.79
CA GLU A 26 2.78 -13.62 26.06
C GLU A 26 1.84 -13.92 27.23
N THR A 27 0.60 -14.34 26.96
CA THR A 27 -0.40 -14.72 27.97
C THR A 27 -0.42 -16.22 28.23
N GLY A 28 0.31 -17.00 27.44
CA GLY A 28 0.32 -18.47 27.47
C GLY A 28 -0.76 -19.10 26.60
N ALA A 29 -1.52 -18.34 25.80
CA ALA A 29 -2.49 -18.87 24.86
C ALA A 29 -1.79 -19.46 23.62
N PRO A 30 -2.30 -20.57 23.02
CA PRO A 30 -1.66 -21.23 21.90
C PRO A 30 -1.70 -20.37 20.64
N LEU A 31 -0.58 -20.26 19.91
CA LEU A 31 -0.49 -19.62 18.61
C LEU A 31 -0.76 -20.64 17.50
N ILE A 32 -1.95 -20.56 16.92
CA ILE A 32 -2.43 -21.46 15.85
C ILE A 32 -1.88 -21.00 14.51
N GLY A 33 -1.25 -21.90 13.73
CA GLY A 33 -0.74 -21.58 12.42
C GLY A 33 0.60 -20.85 12.43
N ALA A 34 1.30 -20.81 13.57
CA ALA A 34 2.68 -20.31 13.61
C ALA A 34 3.59 -21.18 12.74
N SER A 35 4.45 -20.53 11.93
CA SER A 35 5.35 -21.21 11.01
C SER A 35 6.64 -21.60 11.73
N VAL A 36 7.01 -22.89 11.63
CA VAL A 36 8.27 -23.43 12.14
C VAL A 36 9.07 -23.95 10.96
N THR A 37 10.18 -23.32 10.63
CA THR A 37 10.98 -23.58 9.44
C THR A 37 12.44 -23.88 9.77
N VAL A 38 13.12 -24.56 8.85
CA VAL A 38 14.56 -24.71 8.89
C VAL A 38 15.20 -23.58 8.07
N PRO A 39 16.02 -22.71 8.68
CA PRO A 39 16.64 -21.58 8.00
C PRO A 39 17.38 -22.00 6.72
N GLY A 40 17.11 -21.26 5.63
CA GLY A 40 17.76 -21.52 4.33
C GLY A 40 17.22 -22.69 3.53
N THR A 41 16.10 -23.32 3.97
CA THR A 41 15.44 -24.42 3.26
C THR A 41 13.95 -24.16 3.07
N SER A 42 13.27 -24.96 2.25
CA SER A 42 11.80 -24.95 2.13
C SER A 42 11.10 -25.87 3.14
N GLN A 43 11.85 -26.46 4.08
CA GLN A 43 11.30 -27.41 5.04
C GLN A 43 10.68 -26.66 6.22
N GLY A 44 9.40 -26.94 6.52
CA GLY A 44 8.67 -26.32 7.62
C GLY A 44 7.32 -26.97 7.88
N VAL A 45 6.74 -26.63 9.03
CA VAL A 45 5.40 -27.03 9.45
C VAL A 45 4.70 -25.85 10.12
N SER A 46 3.37 -25.91 10.24
CA SER A 46 2.59 -24.94 11.04
C SER A 46 2.10 -25.59 12.32
N THR A 47 1.89 -24.80 13.37
CA THR A 47 1.30 -25.25 14.63
C THR A 47 -0.17 -25.62 14.46
N ASP A 48 -0.62 -26.60 15.22
CA ASP A 48 -2.01 -27.03 15.33
C ASP A 48 -2.88 -26.09 16.20
N VAL A 49 -4.13 -26.48 16.44
CA VAL A 49 -5.10 -25.69 17.24
C VAL A 49 -4.70 -25.51 18.72
N ASP A 50 -3.84 -26.38 19.22
CA ASP A 50 -3.29 -26.31 20.58
C ASP A 50 -1.91 -25.64 20.62
N GLY A 51 -1.41 -25.17 19.49
CA GLY A 51 -0.10 -24.53 19.34
C GLY A 51 1.06 -25.54 19.25
N ASN A 52 0.81 -26.85 19.11
CA ASN A 52 1.86 -27.84 19.02
C ASN A 52 2.39 -27.98 17.59
N PHE A 53 3.66 -28.37 17.48
CA PHE A 53 4.26 -28.71 16.20
C PHE A 53 5.13 -29.96 16.29
N THR A 54 5.29 -30.64 15.16
CA THR A 54 6.23 -31.74 14.99
C THR A 54 6.92 -31.57 13.64
N LEU A 55 8.20 -31.19 13.66
CA LEU A 55 9.02 -31.00 12.47
C LEU A 55 10.04 -32.15 12.36
N LYS A 56 9.98 -32.90 11.28
CA LYS A 56 10.97 -33.98 10.98
C LYS A 56 12.18 -33.32 10.34
N THR A 57 13.27 -33.20 11.08
CA THR A 57 14.50 -32.58 10.61
C THR A 57 15.72 -32.97 11.44
N ASP A 58 16.89 -32.97 10.81
CA ASP A 58 18.17 -33.12 11.44
C ASP A 58 18.93 -31.79 11.55
N ALA A 59 18.22 -30.68 11.31
CA ALA A 59 18.78 -29.33 11.42
C ALA A 59 19.17 -28.99 12.88
N LYS A 60 20.22 -28.20 13.02
CA LYS A 60 20.73 -27.77 14.34
C LYS A 60 20.01 -26.54 14.87
N GLU A 61 19.20 -25.89 14.06
CA GLU A 61 18.45 -24.69 14.40
C GLU A 61 17.13 -24.66 13.64
N ILE A 62 16.06 -24.19 14.28
CA ILE A 62 14.78 -23.88 13.68
C ILE A 62 14.44 -22.41 13.90
N GLU A 63 13.67 -21.84 12.98
CA GLU A 63 13.14 -20.49 13.08
C GLU A 63 11.62 -20.55 13.18
N ILE A 64 11.08 -19.83 14.16
CA ILE A 64 9.66 -19.76 14.45
C ILE A 64 9.21 -18.35 14.12
N SER A 65 8.18 -18.22 13.29
CA SER A 65 7.60 -16.94 12.90
C SER A 65 6.07 -16.97 12.98
N TYR A 66 5.51 -15.85 13.42
CA TYR A 66 4.07 -15.63 13.44
C TYR A 66 3.78 -14.17 13.20
N VAL A 67 2.65 -13.87 12.56
CA VAL A 67 2.27 -12.48 12.25
C VAL A 67 2.06 -11.71 13.55
N GLY A 68 2.80 -10.63 13.74
CA GLY A 68 2.75 -9.80 14.94
C GLY A 68 3.67 -10.22 16.08
N TYR A 69 4.59 -11.15 15.82
CA TYR A 69 5.58 -11.61 16.81
C TYR A 69 7.00 -11.54 16.24
N VAL A 70 7.97 -11.35 17.13
CA VAL A 70 9.40 -11.34 16.78
C VAL A 70 9.81 -12.74 16.36
N PRO A 71 10.33 -12.95 15.13
CA PRO A 71 10.85 -14.25 14.72
C PRO A 71 11.93 -14.73 15.70
N THR A 72 11.77 -15.95 16.21
CA THR A 72 12.63 -16.53 17.23
C THR A 72 13.35 -17.75 16.70
N LYS A 73 14.68 -17.80 16.85
CA LYS A 73 15.48 -18.96 16.52
C LYS A 73 15.74 -19.82 17.76
N LYS A 74 15.59 -21.13 17.61
CA LYS A 74 15.86 -22.09 18.68
C LYS A 74 16.85 -23.15 18.23
N PRO A 75 17.90 -23.41 19.01
CA PRO A 75 18.82 -24.52 18.73
C PRO A 75 18.16 -25.86 18.99
N VAL A 76 18.43 -26.82 18.13
CA VAL A 76 18.01 -28.21 18.25
C VAL A 76 19.16 -29.06 18.76
N THR A 77 19.07 -29.54 19.99
CA THR A 77 20.11 -30.35 20.62
C THR A 77 19.72 -31.82 20.62
N GLY A 78 20.31 -32.58 19.68
CA GLY A 78 20.18 -34.01 19.59
C GLY A 78 18.95 -34.52 18.81
N PRO A 79 18.89 -35.81 18.54
CA PRO A 79 17.77 -36.44 17.85
C PRO A 79 16.51 -36.46 18.73
N ASN A 80 15.35 -36.26 18.12
CA ASN A 80 14.03 -36.20 18.80
C ASN A 80 13.95 -35.14 19.91
N ALA A 81 14.46 -33.94 19.63
CA ALA A 81 14.50 -32.85 20.56
C ALA A 81 13.07 -32.39 20.93
N ARG A 82 12.85 -32.20 22.24
CA ARG A 82 11.62 -31.60 22.78
C ARG A 82 11.94 -30.22 23.31
N LEU A 83 11.48 -29.18 22.59
CA LEU A 83 11.78 -27.78 22.93
C LEU A 83 10.85 -27.20 24.04
N GLY A 84 9.86 -28.00 24.47
CA GLY A 84 8.90 -27.55 25.48
C GLY A 84 7.97 -26.44 25.00
N ILE A 85 7.60 -25.55 25.93
CA ILE A 85 6.80 -24.36 25.61
C ILE A 85 7.74 -23.25 25.15
N ILE A 86 7.46 -22.71 23.98
CA ILE A 86 8.17 -21.59 23.39
C ILE A 86 7.21 -20.41 23.40
N GLN A 87 7.45 -19.46 24.27
CA GLN A 87 6.73 -18.21 24.30
C GLN A 87 7.31 -17.24 23.27
N MET A 88 6.46 -16.72 22.40
CA MET A 88 6.85 -15.70 21.44
C MET A 88 6.65 -14.30 22.07
N GLU A 89 7.59 -13.43 21.81
CA GLU A 89 7.47 -12.04 22.19
C GLU A 89 6.67 -11.28 21.12
N PRO A 90 5.63 -10.52 21.48
CA PRO A 90 4.94 -9.66 20.53
C PRO A 90 5.95 -8.72 19.87
N ASP A 91 5.89 -8.57 18.57
CA ASP A 91 6.65 -7.54 17.89
C ASP A 91 6.02 -6.18 18.21
N ALA A 92 6.36 -5.66 19.39
CA ALA A 92 5.87 -4.38 19.87
C ALA A 92 6.24 -3.20 18.95
N VAL A 93 7.20 -3.39 18.05
CA VAL A 93 7.59 -2.42 17.03
C VAL A 93 6.61 -2.45 15.85
N ALA A 94 5.97 -3.59 15.58
CA ALA A 94 5.11 -3.77 14.42
C ALA A 94 3.63 -3.41 14.67
N LEU A 95 3.15 -3.34 15.88
CA LEU A 95 1.70 -3.47 16.09
C LEU A 95 0.97 -2.42 16.93
N GLN A 96 1.54 -1.54 17.70
CA GLN A 96 0.66 -0.86 18.65
C GLN A 96 0.57 0.66 18.64
N ASP A 97 1.57 1.46 18.50
CA ASP A 97 1.38 2.86 18.88
C ASP A 97 1.28 3.89 17.75
N VAL A 98 1.92 3.66 16.63
CA VAL A 98 1.93 4.63 15.53
C VAL A 98 0.72 4.47 14.60
N ILE A 99 0.24 3.25 14.43
CA ILE A 99 -0.94 2.95 13.58
C ILE A 99 -2.21 3.56 14.15
N VAL A 100 -2.36 3.60 15.48
CA VAL A 100 -3.57 4.07 16.15
C VAL A 100 -3.74 5.60 16.04
N MET A 101 -2.67 6.37 15.98
CA MET A 101 -2.76 7.83 15.93
C MET A 101 -3.09 8.39 14.53
N GLN A 102 -2.69 7.69 13.47
CA GLN A 102 -2.94 8.11 12.09
C GLN A 102 -4.13 7.38 11.43
N SER A 103 -4.60 6.31 12.06
CA SER A 103 -5.71 5.51 11.57
C SER A 103 -7.05 6.07 12.06
N VAL A 104 -7.95 6.36 11.15
CA VAL A 104 -9.31 6.88 11.45
C VAL A 104 -10.15 5.83 12.17
N ALA A 105 -10.00 4.56 11.81
CA ALA A 105 -10.75 3.45 12.36
C ALA A 105 -10.00 2.13 12.22
N VAL A 106 -10.25 1.21 13.14
CA VAL A 106 -9.72 -0.15 13.08
C VAL A 106 -10.80 -1.06 12.49
N GLN A 107 -10.47 -1.72 11.38
CA GLN A 107 -11.39 -2.63 10.70
C GLN A 107 -11.87 -3.72 11.66
N ARG A 108 -13.18 -3.99 11.65
CA ARG A 108 -13.89 -4.94 12.55
C ARG A 108 -13.94 -4.58 14.04
N LYS A 109 -13.22 -3.55 14.50
CA LYS A 109 -13.29 -3.07 15.89
C LYS A 109 -14.10 -1.79 16.01
N THR A 110 -13.98 -0.89 15.03
CA THR A 110 -14.77 0.34 15.00
C THR A 110 -16.09 0.07 14.27
N PRO A 111 -17.25 0.42 14.82
CA PRO A 111 -18.57 0.13 14.24
C PRO A 111 -18.91 1.06 13.07
N VAL A 112 -18.02 1.17 12.09
CA VAL A 112 -18.16 1.97 10.88
C VAL A 112 -17.72 1.18 9.65
N ALA A 113 -18.29 1.51 8.49
CA ALA A 113 -17.92 0.86 7.23
C ALA A 113 -16.58 1.40 6.72
N VAL A 114 -15.49 0.75 7.12
CA VAL A 114 -14.11 1.10 6.73
C VAL A 114 -13.54 0.09 5.76
N SER A 115 -12.83 0.58 4.75
CA SER A 115 -11.98 -0.22 3.88
C SER A 115 -10.57 0.36 3.92
N THR A 116 -9.55 -0.50 3.93
CA THR A 116 -8.15 -0.09 3.92
C THR A 116 -7.48 -0.70 2.70
N VAL A 117 -6.79 0.13 1.93
CA VAL A 117 -5.92 -0.27 0.82
C VAL A 117 -4.48 -0.15 1.32
N SER A 118 -3.71 -1.22 1.25
CA SER A 118 -2.31 -1.26 1.69
C SER A 118 -1.35 -0.68 0.64
N ALA A 119 -0.12 -0.36 1.05
CA ALA A 119 0.94 0.07 0.13
C ALA A 119 1.22 -0.96 -0.97
N GLU A 120 1.21 -2.24 -0.62
CA GLU A 120 1.39 -3.34 -1.58
C GLU A 120 0.27 -3.37 -2.62
N GLU A 121 -0.97 -3.23 -2.18
CA GLU A 121 -2.13 -3.16 -3.07
C GLU A 121 -2.10 -1.92 -3.97
N ILE A 122 -1.66 -0.77 -3.44
CA ILE A 122 -1.47 0.47 -4.21
C ILE A 122 -0.42 0.23 -5.30
N SER A 123 0.75 -0.29 -4.96
CA SER A 123 1.84 -0.52 -5.91
C SER A 123 1.46 -1.50 -7.02
N TYR A 124 0.67 -2.52 -6.69
CA TYR A 124 0.23 -3.55 -7.64
C TYR A 124 -0.87 -3.06 -8.58
N LYS A 125 -1.85 -2.30 -8.07
CA LYS A 125 -3.05 -1.92 -8.83
C LYS A 125 -2.94 -0.58 -9.53
N LEU A 126 -2.13 0.35 -9.02
CA LEU A 126 -2.12 1.73 -9.51
C LEU A 126 -1.62 1.83 -10.95
N GLY A 127 -0.50 1.19 -11.28
CA GLY A 127 0.09 1.26 -12.62
C GLY A 127 0.26 2.71 -13.10
N GLY A 128 -0.23 3.01 -14.30
CA GLY A 128 -0.24 4.35 -14.88
C GLY A 128 -1.43 5.22 -14.49
N GLN A 129 -2.30 4.79 -13.59
CA GLN A 129 -3.51 5.49 -13.21
C GLN A 129 -3.23 6.66 -12.27
N GLU A 130 -4.23 7.55 -12.13
CA GLU A 130 -4.21 8.60 -11.11
C GLU A 130 -4.43 8.00 -9.71
N PHE A 131 -3.81 8.61 -8.68
CA PHE A 131 -3.83 8.05 -7.33
C PHE A 131 -5.24 7.74 -6.77
N PRO A 132 -6.26 8.59 -6.95
CA PRO A 132 -7.62 8.28 -6.50
C PRO A 132 -8.23 7.05 -7.15
N GLU A 133 -7.79 6.68 -8.34
CA GLU A 133 -8.36 5.56 -9.10
C GLU A 133 -8.15 4.20 -8.42
N ILE A 134 -7.21 4.11 -7.50
CA ILE A 134 -7.01 2.91 -6.65
C ILE A 134 -8.28 2.57 -5.85
N LEU A 135 -9.12 3.55 -5.55
CA LEU A 135 -10.37 3.38 -4.83
C LEU A 135 -11.53 2.86 -5.68
N LYS A 136 -11.37 2.70 -7.00
CA LYS A 136 -12.41 2.13 -7.89
C LYS A 136 -12.88 0.74 -7.45
N SER A 137 -12.03 -0.03 -6.79
CA SER A 137 -12.38 -1.34 -6.24
C SER A 137 -13.02 -1.27 -4.84
N THR A 138 -13.15 -0.08 -4.25
CA THR A 138 -13.73 0.10 -2.92
C THR A 138 -15.25 0.20 -3.01
N PRO A 139 -16.05 -0.67 -2.35
CA PRO A 139 -17.50 -0.62 -2.42
C PRO A 139 -18.07 0.74 -2.02
N GLY A 140 -18.98 1.29 -2.83
CA GLY A 140 -19.63 2.58 -2.57
C GLY A 140 -18.76 3.81 -2.86
N VAL A 141 -17.61 3.63 -3.49
CA VAL A 141 -16.74 4.70 -4.00
C VAL A 141 -16.78 4.68 -5.52
N TYR A 142 -16.95 5.85 -6.11
CA TYR A 142 -16.92 6.05 -7.56
C TYR A 142 -15.90 7.12 -7.88
N VAL A 143 -14.91 6.78 -8.70
CA VAL A 143 -13.85 7.71 -9.10
C VAL A 143 -13.97 7.98 -10.59
N THR A 144 -13.98 9.26 -10.93
CA THR A 144 -14.02 9.76 -12.31
C THR A 144 -12.77 10.57 -12.62
N LYS A 145 -12.43 10.64 -13.90
CA LYS A 145 -11.49 11.63 -14.44
C LYS A 145 -12.29 12.75 -15.09
N ASP A 146 -11.97 13.97 -14.76
CA ASP A 146 -12.47 15.14 -15.47
C ASP A 146 -11.41 15.65 -16.46
N GLY A 147 -11.86 16.37 -17.49
CA GLY A 147 -10.98 17.01 -18.46
C GLY A 147 -10.08 16.06 -19.28
N GLY A 148 -10.04 14.78 -18.91
CA GLY A 148 -9.19 13.77 -19.53
C GLY A 148 -7.69 13.99 -19.34
N GLY A 149 -7.32 14.83 -18.37
CA GLY A 149 -5.95 15.25 -18.11
C GLY A 149 -5.35 14.70 -16.83
N PHE A 150 -4.20 15.23 -16.51
CA PHE A 150 -3.40 14.89 -15.34
C PHE A 150 -3.96 15.55 -14.08
N GLY A 151 -4.21 14.75 -13.03
CA GLY A 151 -4.59 15.24 -11.71
C GLY A 151 -6.05 15.66 -11.53
N ASP A 152 -6.93 15.35 -12.48
CA ASP A 152 -8.33 15.79 -12.47
C ASP A 152 -9.31 14.73 -11.95
N SER A 153 -8.84 13.79 -11.18
CA SER A 153 -9.72 12.75 -10.61
C SER A 153 -10.65 13.31 -9.52
N LYS A 154 -11.87 12.82 -9.48
CA LYS A 154 -12.86 13.13 -8.43
C LYS A 154 -13.29 11.86 -7.72
N ILE A 155 -13.37 11.93 -6.39
CA ILE A 155 -13.86 10.82 -5.55
C ILE A 155 -15.29 11.15 -5.12
N ASN A 156 -16.24 10.37 -5.61
CA ASN A 156 -17.63 10.40 -5.16
C ASN A 156 -17.90 9.20 -4.25
N MET A 157 -18.65 9.40 -3.18
CA MET A 157 -18.88 8.34 -2.20
C MET A 157 -20.35 8.26 -1.81
N ARG A 158 -20.95 7.07 -1.96
CA ARG A 158 -22.38 6.82 -1.67
C ARG A 158 -23.33 7.82 -2.37
N GLY A 159 -23.00 8.25 -3.59
CA GLY A 159 -23.78 9.23 -4.35
C GLY A 159 -23.48 10.70 -3.99
N PHE A 160 -22.68 10.96 -2.95
CA PHE A 160 -22.23 12.31 -2.64
C PHE A 160 -21.04 12.71 -3.51
N GLN A 161 -21.05 13.94 -3.98
CA GLN A 161 -19.98 14.50 -4.82
C GLN A 161 -18.69 14.74 -4.02
N ALA A 162 -17.58 14.91 -4.73
CA ALA A 162 -16.25 15.09 -4.16
C ALA A 162 -16.16 16.21 -3.08
N ALA A 163 -16.91 17.28 -3.25
CA ALA A 163 -16.99 18.37 -2.26
C ALA A 163 -17.57 17.94 -0.90
N ASN A 164 -18.29 16.82 -0.85
CA ASN A 164 -18.88 16.26 0.35
C ASN A 164 -18.11 15.03 0.88
N VAL A 165 -16.90 14.82 0.42
CA VAL A 165 -15.99 13.75 0.87
C VAL A 165 -14.76 14.38 1.48
N ALA A 166 -14.53 14.18 2.78
CA ALA A 166 -13.34 14.68 3.44
C ALA A 166 -12.12 13.85 3.01
N VAL A 167 -11.07 14.52 2.57
CA VAL A 167 -9.78 13.88 2.26
C VAL A 167 -8.72 14.42 3.21
N MET A 168 -7.93 13.52 3.77
CA MET A 168 -6.90 13.85 4.75
C MET A 168 -5.58 13.18 4.39
N VAL A 169 -4.48 13.85 4.66
CA VAL A 169 -3.13 13.28 4.63
C VAL A 169 -2.59 13.31 6.06
N ASN A 170 -2.27 12.14 6.61
CA ASN A 170 -1.87 11.97 8.01
C ASN A 170 -2.83 12.63 9.01
N GLY A 171 -4.13 12.63 8.70
CA GLY A 171 -5.17 13.23 9.52
C GLY A 171 -5.36 14.74 9.34
N VAL A 172 -4.58 15.39 8.48
CA VAL A 172 -4.73 16.83 8.15
C VAL A 172 -5.63 16.95 6.92
N PRO A 173 -6.76 17.69 7.00
CA PRO A 173 -7.63 17.94 5.86
C PRO A 173 -6.90 18.67 4.72
N VAL A 174 -7.15 18.21 3.48
CA VAL A 174 -6.52 18.74 2.27
C VAL A 174 -7.54 19.18 1.21
N ASN A 175 -8.82 19.18 1.57
CA ASN A 175 -9.86 19.69 0.70
C ASN A 175 -9.65 21.17 0.44
N ASP A 176 -9.87 21.58 -0.81
CA ASP A 176 -9.87 22.98 -1.20
C ASP A 176 -10.95 23.77 -0.46
N MET A 177 -10.62 24.95 0.00
CA MET A 177 -11.52 25.74 0.85
C MET A 177 -12.63 26.45 0.04
N GLU A 178 -12.48 26.58 -1.27
CA GLU A 178 -13.42 27.28 -2.13
C GLU A 178 -14.50 26.32 -2.66
N TRP A 179 -14.10 25.20 -3.31
CA TRP A 179 -15.06 24.26 -3.90
C TRP A 179 -15.22 22.95 -3.13
N GLY A 180 -14.41 22.71 -2.10
CA GLY A 180 -14.54 21.59 -1.17
C GLY A 180 -13.96 20.25 -1.61
N GLY A 181 -13.50 20.12 -2.83
CA GLY A 181 -12.85 18.88 -3.33
C GLY A 181 -11.33 18.92 -3.21
N VAL A 182 -10.64 18.06 -3.97
CA VAL A 182 -9.18 17.99 -3.96
C VAL A 182 -8.64 18.06 -5.38
N TYR A 183 -7.71 18.97 -5.63
CA TYR A 183 -6.89 19.00 -6.84
C TYR A 183 -5.75 17.99 -6.71
N TRP A 184 -5.95 16.81 -7.28
CA TRP A 184 -5.03 15.69 -7.12
C TRP A 184 -3.68 15.92 -7.79
N SER A 185 -3.61 16.84 -8.74
CA SER A 185 -2.36 17.30 -9.32
C SER A 185 -1.40 17.89 -8.29
N ASN A 186 -1.91 18.57 -7.25
CA ASN A 186 -1.11 19.09 -6.14
C ASN A 186 -0.53 17.99 -5.23
N TRP A 187 -1.02 16.77 -5.38
CA TRP A 187 -0.67 15.60 -4.56
C TRP A 187 -0.08 14.47 -5.41
N ALA A 188 0.36 14.78 -6.61
CA ALA A 188 1.00 13.82 -7.50
C ALA A 188 2.22 13.20 -6.80
N GLY A 189 2.45 11.87 -6.99
CA GLY A 189 3.51 11.13 -6.30
C GLY A 189 3.23 10.76 -4.84
N LEU A 190 2.12 11.20 -4.25
CA LEU A 190 1.74 10.78 -2.91
C LEU A 190 1.57 9.26 -2.80
N SER A 191 1.18 8.59 -3.90
CA SER A 191 1.09 7.13 -4.01
C SER A 191 2.36 6.40 -3.60
N ASP A 192 3.52 6.92 -4.01
CA ASP A 192 4.83 6.27 -3.85
C ASP A 192 5.31 6.28 -2.39
N VAL A 193 4.74 7.16 -1.58
CA VAL A 193 5.04 7.29 -0.14
C VAL A 193 3.86 6.94 0.74
N THR A 194 2.77 6.47 0.16
CA THR A 194 1.57 6.06 0.91
C THR A 194 1.76 4.66 1.48
N ARG A 195 1.65 4.56 2.79
CA ARG A 195 1.61 3.27 3.51
C ARG A 195 0.24 2.62 3.44
N SER A 196 -0.80 3.41 3.61
CA SER A 196 -2.18 2.93 3.52
C SER A 196 -3.15 4.06 3.20
N MET A 197 -4.26 3.70 2.56
CA MET A 197 -5.39 4.59 2.33
C MET A 197 -6.62 3.99 3.00
N GLN A 198 -7.18 4.70 3.95
CA GLN A 198 -8.37 4.28 4.68
C GLN A 198 -9.57 5.07 4.20
N THR A 199 -10.62 4.36 3.81
CA THR A 199 -11.88 4.93 3.36
C THR A 199 -12.96 4.58 4.35
N GLN A 200 -13.55 5.60 4.99
CA GLN A 200 -14.72 5.48 5.84
C GLN A 200 -15.93 5.98 5.06
N ARG A 201 -16.97 5.17 4.98
CA ARG A 201 -18.17 5.46 4.19
C ARG A 201 -19.30 5.96 5.07
N GLY A 202 -19.79 7.17 4.77
CA GLY A 202 -20.87 7.84 5.51
C GLY A 202 -20.39 8.47 6.81
N LEU A 203 -21.35 9.01 7.56
CA LEU A 203 -21.12 9.59 8.87
C LEU A 203 -20.65 8.52 9.85
N GLY A 204 -19.56 8.73 10.50
CA GLY A 204 -18.99 7.82 11.49
C GLY A 204 -18.29 8.58 12.60
N ALA A 205 -17.97 7.88 13.67
CA ALA A 205 -17.12 8.42 14.73
C ALA A 205 -15.70 8.59 14.18
N SER A 206 -15.44 9.73 13.56
CA SER A 206 -14.10 10.10 13.14
C SER A 206 -13.32 10.58 14.37
N LYS A 207 -12.16 10.00 14.61
CA LYS A 207 -11.20 10.58 15.57
C LYS A 207 -10.59 11.87 15.04
N ILE A 208 -10.78 12.15 13.75
CA ILE A 208 -10.19 13.24 13.01
C ILE A 208 -11.34 14.10 12.47
N SER A 209 -11.27 15.37 12.68
CA SER A 209 -12.35 16.34 12.83
C SER A 209 -12.92 16.95 11.56
N SER A 210 -12.93 16.30 10.41
CA SER A 210 -13.71 16.85 9.29
C SER A 210 -14.96 15.99 9.07
N PRO A 211 -16.11 16.40 9.63
CA PRO A 211 -17.36 15.71 9.36
C PRO A 211 -17.73 15.90 7.88
N SER A 212 -17.96 14.79 7.19
CA SER A 212 -18.42 14.80 5.81
C SER A 212 -19.55 13.79 5.63
N VAL A 213 -20.62 14.22 4.99
CA VAL A 213 -21.82 13.39 4.79
C VAL A 213 -21.56 12.19 3.87
N GLY A 214 -20.68 12.34 2.90
CA GLY A 214 -20.31 11.25 1.98
C GLY A 214 -19.42 10.22 2.66
N GLY A 215 -18.53 10.68 3.52
CA GLY A 215 -17.52 9.87 4.18
C GLY A 215 -16.14 10.53 4.12
N SER A 216 -15.11 9.78 4.45
CA SER A 216 -13.73 10.31 4.46
C SER A 216 -12.73 9.33 3.85
N VAL A 217 -11.67 9.88 3.29
CA VAL A 217 -10.47 9.17 2.83
C VAL A 217 -9.28 9.71 3.61
N ASN A 218 -8.58 8.86 4.35
CA ASN A 218 -7.36 9.23 5.05
C ASN A 218 -6.16 8.50 4.43
N ILE A 219 -5.22 9.26 3.94
CA ILE A 219 -3.98 8.79 3.35
C ILE A 219 -2.89 8.87 4.41
N VAL A 220 -2.31 7.73 4.74
CA VAL A 220 -1.23 7.64 5.71
C VAL A 220 0.08 7.44 4.97
N THR A 221 1.01 8.37 5.15
CA THR A 221 2.32 8.31 4.49
C THR A 221 3.32 7.49 5.28
N ASN A 222 4.43 7.13 4.63
CA ASN A 222 5.56 6.48 5.28
C ASN A 222 6.13 7.38 6.39
N GLY A 223 6.39 6.78 7.55
CA GLY A 223 6.93 7.45 8.71
C GLY A 223 8.01 6.59 9.39
N ILE A 224 8.02 6.59 10.70
CA ILE A 224 9.01 5.88 11.53
C ILE A 224 9.00 4.36 11.33
N GLU A 225 7.88 3.81 10.91
CA GLU A 225 7.66 2.38 10.67
C GLU A 225 8.11 1.93 9.26
N ALA A 226 8.55 2.83 8.41
CA ALA A 226 9.07 2.47 7.10
C ALA A 226 10.27 1.53 7.23
N LYS A 227 10.28 0.43 6.48
CA LYS A 227 11.39 -0.50 6.49
C LYS A 227 12.61 0.12 5.80
N GLN A 228 13.81 -0.25 6.28
CA GLN A 228 15.04 0.13 5.60
C GLN A 228 15.05 -0.43 4.17
N GLY A 229 15.34 0.44 3.20
CA GLY A 229 15.40 0.04 1.80
C GLY A 229 15.27 1.22 0.86
N GLY A 230 15.35 0.93 -0.43
CA GLY A 230 15.13 1.90 -1.49
C GLY A 230 14.49 1.24 -2.69
N THR A 231 13.74 2.05 -3.44
CA THR A 231 13.09 1.63 -4.68
C THR A 231 13.44 2.61 -5.78
N PHE A 232 13.77 2.09 -6.93
CA PHE A 232 13.90 2.85 -8.17
C PHE A 232 12.88 2.31 -9.15
N SER A 233 12.06 3.18 -9.73
CA SER A 233 11.01 2.78 -10.66
C SER A 233 11.09 3.62 -11.95
N PHE A 234 10.93 2.95 -13.07
CA PHE A 234 10.75 3.57 -14.36
C PHE A 234 9.51 2.96 -15.02
N GLY A 235 8.63 3.81 -15.51
CA GLY A 235 7.40 3.40 -16.16
C GLY A 235 7.18 4.08 -17.50
N VAL A 236 6.55 3.35 -18.41
CA VAL A 236 6.09 3.85 -19.71
C VAL A 236 4.62 3.48 -19.88
N GLY A 237 3.88 4.31 -20.57
CA GLY A 237 2.47 4.07 -20.82
C GLY A 237 2.00 4.64 -22.15
N ASN A 238 0.71 4.56 -22.37
CA ASN A 238 0.09 5.14 -23.56
C ASN A 238 0.24 6.66 -23.56
N ASP A 239 0.08 7.26 -24.73
CA ASP A 239 0.04 8.71 -24.92
C ASP A 239 1.30 9.43 -24.40
N GLY A 240 2.46 8.84 -24.68
CA GLY A 240 3.75 9.40 -24.30
C GLY A 240 3.99 9.46 -22.78
N LEU A 241 3.25 8.69 -21.98
CA LEU A 241 3.44 8.66 -20.54
C LEU A 241 4.78 8.03 -20.17
N TYR A 242 5.56 8.79 -19.41
CA TYR A 242 6.77 8.34 -18.73
C TYR A 242 6.72 8.70 -17.26
N SER A 243 7.28 7.84 -16.45
CA SER A 243 7.45 8.08 -15.02
C SER A 243 8.82 7.59 -14.55
N LEU A 244 9.43 8.35 -13.66
CA LEU A 244 10.69 8.01 -13.00
C LEU A 244 10.54 8.35 -11.54
N SER A 245 10.84 7.40 -10.66
CA SER A 245 10.85 7.68 -9.23
C SER A 245 11.99 6.94 -8.52
N PHE A 246 12.45 7.53 -7.43
CA PHE A 246 13.31 6.88 -6.47
C PHE A 246 12.82 7.18 -5.07
N SER A 247 12.85 6.20 -4.20
CA SER A 247 12.57 6.36 -2.78
C SER A 247 13.65 5.69 -1.96
N LEU A 248 13.92 6.24 -0.78
CA LEU A 248 14.89 5.71 0.17
C LEU A 248 14.34 5.86 1.58
N SER A 249 14.50 4.83 2.40
CA SER A 249 14.22 4.87 3.84
C SER A 249 15.35 4.24 4.63
N THR A 250 15.74 4.90 5.71
CA THR A 250 16.74 4.35 6.65
C THR A 250 16.18 3.27 7.56
N GLY A 251 14.84 3.16 7.62
CA GLY A 251 14.19 2.46 8.72
C GLY A 251 14.42 3.15 10.06
N LEU A 252 13.91 2.58 11.13
CA LEU A 252 14.18 3.06 12.49
C LEU A 252 15.59 2.64 12.92
N THR A 253 16.46 3.62 13.12
CA THR A 253 17.82 3.40 13.60
C THR A 253 17.87 3.08 15.10
N LYS A 254 18.96 2.51 15.58
CA LYS A 254 19.19 2.25 17.02
C LYS A 254 19.13 3.53 17.86
N SER A 255 19.44 4.67 17.28
CA SER A 255 19.35 5.99 17.94
C SER A 255 17.94 6.57 17.92
N GLY A 256 16.95 5.85 17.39
CA GLY A 256 15.54 6.26 17.35
C GLY A 256 15.18 7.25 16.23
N TRP A 257 16.04 7.46 15.25
CA TRP A 257 15.76 8.27 14.07
C TRP A 257 15.29 7.41 12.91
N ALA A 258 14.40 7.97 12.09
CA ALA A 258 14.03 7.42 10.79
C ALA A 258 13.92 8.56 9.77
N LEU A 259 14.44 8.33 8.56
CA LEU A 259 14.36 9.26 7.44
C LEU A 259 13.78 8.50 6.24
N SER A 260 12.78 9.09 5.61
CA SER A 260 12.26 8.63 4.32
C SER A 260 12.28 9.79 3.33
N VAL A 261 12.77 9.55 2.13
CA VAL A 261 12.80 10.53 1.04
C VAL A 261 12.27 9.92 -0.26
N LEU A 262 11.64 10.75 -1.07
CA LEU A 262 11.21 10.42 -2.43
C LEU A 262 11.55 11.58 -3.36
N GLY A 263 11.94 11.24 -4.58
CA GLY A 263 11.97 12.13 -5.72
C GLY A 263 11.36 11.44 -6.94
N ALA A 264 10.47 12.13 -7.66
CA ALA A 264 9.84 11.57 -8.84
C ALA A 264 9.58 12.62 -9.92
N LYS A 265 9.52 12.16 -11.16
CA LYS A 265 9.08 12.93 -12.33
C LYS A 265 8.10 12.10 -13.13
N ARG A 266 7.01 12.73 -13.58
CA ARG A 266 6.02 12.13 -14.47
C ARG A 266 5.70 13.11 -15.57
N TRP A 267 5.66 12.66 -16.85
CA TRP A 267 5.35 13.52 -18.00
C TRP A 267 4.67 12.70 -19.08
N GLY A 268 3.97 13.37 -19.99
CA GLY A 268 3.27 12.74 -21.11
C GLY A 268 2.50 13.73 -21.96
N ASP A 269 2.01 13.24 -23.09
CA ASP A 269 1.23 14.04 -24.05
C ASP A 269 -0.26 14.14 -23.65
N GLY A 270 -0.72 13.19 -22.82
CA GLY A 270 -2.11 13.06 -22.46
C GLY A 270 -2.98 12.38 -23.53
N TYR A 271 -4.12 11.85 -23.14
CA TYR A 271 -5.04 11.17 -24.06
C TYR A 271 -5.78 12.13 -24.98
N ILE A 272 -6.16 13.29 -24.48
CA ILE A 272 -6.85 14.36 -25.22
C ILE A 272 -5.79 15.26 -25.87
N GLN A 273 -6.06 15.76 -27.08
CA GLN A 273 -5.18 16.70 -27.76
C GLN A 273 -4.90 17.94 -26.90
N GLY A 274 -3.64 18.31 -26.78
CA GLY A 274 -3.20 19.47 -26.02
C GLY A 274 -3.23 19.32 -24.48
N THR A 275 -3.43 18.11 -23.96
CA THR A 275 -3.42 17.86 -22.50
C THR A 275 -2.08 17.32 -22.00
N ASN A 276 -0.99 17.80 -22.57
CA ASN A 276 0.35 17.45 -22.14
C ASN A 276 0.61 17.91 -20.69
N PHE A 277 1.42 17.15 -19.99
CA PHE A 277 1.74 17.42 -18.61
C PHE A 277 3.20 17.08 -18.26
N GLU A 278 3.71 17.77 -17.27
CA GLU A 278 5.00 17.53 -16.63
C GLU A 278 4.87 17.84 -15.15
N GLY A 279 5.14 16.86 -14.30
CA GLY A 279 5.06 16.98 -12.84
C GLY A 279 6.32 16.45 -12.18
N TYR A 280 6.75 17.11 -11.12
CA TYR A 280 7.82 16.70 -10.23
C TYR A 280 7.26 16.48 -8.84
N ASN A 281 7.79 15.53 -8.11
CA ASN A 281 7.36 15.24 -6.77
C ASN A 281 8.57 15.05 -5.87
N TRP A 282 8.50 15.57 -4.67
CA TRP A 282 9.47 15.30 -3.64
C TRP A 282 8.77 15.13 -2.30
N PHE A 283 9.29 14.24 -1.48
CA PHE A 283 8.79 13.97 -0.14
C PHE A 283 9.96 13.75 0.80
N VAL A 284 9.83 14.27 2.01
CA VAL A 284 10.78 14.04 3.10
C VAL A 284 9.98 13.82 4.38
N ASN A 285 10.24 12.73 5.07
CA ASN A 285 9.77 12.51 6.44
C ASN A 285 10.98 12.25 7.33
N LEU A 286 11.13 13.08 8.35
CA LEU A 286 12.11 12.89 9.42
C LEU A 286 11.36 12.63 10.71
N SER A 287 11.59 11.46 11.29
CA SER A 287 10.93 11.04 12.52
C SER A 287 11.94 10.72 13.60
N LYS A 288 11.57 10.99 14.85
CA LYS A 288 12.36 10.68 16.04
C LYS A 288 11.48 10.01 17.07
N ARG A 289 11.81 8.79 17.45
CA ARG A 289 11.27 8.14 18.66
C ARG A 289 12.08 8.66 19.86
N ILE A 290 11.42 9.41 20.72
CA ILE A 290 12.03 9.97 21.94
C ILE A 290 12.02 8.89 23.02
N ASN A 291 10.88 8.22 23.17
CA ASN A 291 10.66 7.07 24.06
C ASN A 291 9.40 6.32 23.59
N ASP A 292 8.95 5.32 24.34
CA ASP A 292 7.80 4.48 23.96
C ASP A 292 6.45 5.22 23.97
N ARG A 293 6.40 6.43 24.52
CA ARG A 293 5.18 7.25 24.59
C ARG A 293 5.22 8.49 23.71
N HIS A 294 6.40 8.90 23.26
CA HIS A 294 6.61 10.16 22.56
C HIS A 294 7.39 9.96 21.25
N GLN A 295 6.80 10.44 20.18
CA GLN A 295 7.39 10.48 18.87
C GLN A 295 7.19 11.87 18.27
N LEU A 296 8.20 12.37 17.58
CA LEU A 296 8.13 13.57 16.77
C LEU A 296 8.29 13.17 15.30
N SER A 297 7.48 13.73 14.41
CA SER A 297 7.58 13.51 12.98
C SER A 297 7.40 14.83 12.25
N LEU A 298 8.34 15.13 11.35
CA LEU A 298 8.29 16.24 10.43
C LEU A 298 8.11 15.68 9.02
N THR A 299 7.02 16.06 8.36
CA THR A 299 6.75 15.67 6.98
C THR A 299 6.65 16.90 6.10
N ALA A 300 7.39 16.89 5.00
CA ALA A 300 7.32 17.91 3.97
C ALA A 300 7.24 17.25 2.60
N PHE A 301 6.50 17.83 1.70
CA PHE A 301 6.40 17.38 0.31
C PHE A 301 5.99 18.52 -0.62
N GLY A 302 6.21 18.32 -1.92
CA GLY A 302 5.78 19.23 -2.96
C GLY A 302 5.61 18.54 -4.29
N ALA A 303 4.73 19.10 -5.11
CA ALA A 303 4.40 18.59 -6.44
C ALA A 303 4.36 19.73 -7.47
N PRO A 304 5.50 20.41 -7.74
CA PRO A 304 5.54 21.40 -8.81
C PRO A 304 5.21 20.76 -10.15
N GLN A 305 4.30 21.39 -10.89
CA GLN A 305 3.75 20.80 -12.09
C GLN A 305 3.36 21.84 -13.12
N LYS A 306 3.27 21.41 -14.36
CA LYS A 306 2.69 22.13 -15.47
C LYS A 306 1.84 21.15 -16.27
N HIS A 307 0.58 21.49 -16.48
CA HIS A 307 -0.29 20.68 -17.34
C HIS A 307 -1.31 21.56 -18.04
N ALA A 308 -1.80 21.07 -19.16
CA ALA A 308 -2.96 21.60 -19.84
C ALA A 308 -4.12 20.62 -19.69
N GLN A 309 -5.34 21.13 -19.75
CA GLN A 309 -6.55 20.31 -19.65
C GLN A 309 -7.61 20.84 -20.60
N ARG A 310 -8.51 19.97 -21.02
CA ARG A 310 -9.76 20.38 -21.66
C ARG A 310 -10.78 20.72 -20.59
N HIS A 311 -11.38 21.89 -20.67
CA HIS A 311 -12.38 22.30 -19.70
C HIS A 311 -13.67 21.48 -19.86
N ALA A 312 -14.13 20.81 -18.81
CA ALA A 312 -15.20 19.82 -18.89
C ALA A 312 -16.60 20.42 -19.07
N LEU A 313 -16.81 21.67 -18.62
CA LEU A 313 -18.12 22.31 -18.63
C LEU A 313 -18.35 23.10 -19.91
N ASP A 314 -17.33 23.79 -20.40
CA ASP A 314 -17.45 24.73 -21.51
C ASP A 314 -17.04 24.06 -22.85
N ASP A 315 -16.16 23.04 -22.81
CA ASP A 315 -15.57 22.41 -23.98
C ASP A 315 -16.02 20.95 -24.16
N GLY A 316 -16.90 20.47 -23.31
CA GLY A 316 -17.52 19.16 -23.42
C GLY A 316 -18.50 19.12 -24.58
N LEU A 317 -18.17 18.35 -25.63
CA LEU A 317 -19.07 18.15 -26.76
C LEU A 317 -20.37 17.45 -26.31
N LYS A 318 -21.51 17.96 -26.76
CA LYS A 318 -22.78 17.25 -26.65
C LYS A 318 -22.78 16.02 -27.56
N ILE A 319 -23.66 15.06 -27.29
CA ILE A 319 -23.71 13.81 -28.05
C ILE A 319 -23.91 14.03 -29.57
N GLU A 320 -24.67 15.05 -29.93
CA GLU A 320 -24.88 15.44 -31.32
C GLU A 320 -23.61 15.99 -31.98
N GLU A 321 -22.79 16.70 -31.24
CA GLU A 321 -21.50 17.23 -31.68
C GLU A 321 -20.47 16.12 -31.81
N TRP A 322 -20.50 15.14 -30.90
CA TRP A 322 -19.71 13.92 -31.05
C TRP A 322 -20.04 13.15 -32.33
N GLN A 323 -21.32 13.07 -32.69
CA GLN A 323 -21.73 12.42 -33.94
C GLN A 323 -21.24 13.18 -35.16
N LYS A 324 -21.27 14.52 -35.15
CA LYS A 324 -20.71 15.36 -36.21
C LYS A 324 -19.17 15.18 -36.28
N ALA A 325 -18.50 15.22 -35.14
CA ALA A 325 -17.05 15.00 -35.07
C ALA A 325 -16.66 13.63 -35.61
N LYS A 326 -17.43 12.57 -35.31
CA LYS A 326 -17.23 11.24 -35.88
C LYS A 326 -17.28 11.22 -37.40
N ASN A 327 -18.26 11.91 -37.97
CA ASN A 327 -18.41 11.99 -39.44
C ASN A 327 -17.30 12.79 -40.10
N PHE A 328 -16.73 13.78 -39.43
CA PHE A 328 -15.68 14.64 -39.95
C PHE A 328 -14.28 14.04 -39.80
N MET A 329 -13.93 13.51 -38.62
CA MET A 329 -12.57 13.05 -38.32
C MET A 329 -12.45 11.54 -38.10
N GLY A 330 -13.54 10.80 -38.09
CA GLY A 330 -13.59 9.37 -37.81
C GLY A 330 -13.69 9.03 -36.34
N GLU A 331 -14.17 7.82 -36.04
CA GLU A 331 -14.46 7.38 -34.66
C GLU A 331 -13.20 7.30 -33.78
N LYS A 332 -12.08 6.91 -34.37
CA LYS A 332 -10.81 6.73 -33.65
C LYS A 332 -10.29 8.03 -33.04
N ASP A 333 -10.43 9.13 -33.78
CA ASP A 333 -9.83 10.41 -33.39
C ASP A 333 -10.80 11.32 -32.63
N MET A 334 -12.13 11.12 -32.78
CA MET A 334 -13.14 11.96 -32.13
C MET A 334 -13.00 11.98 -30.59
N TYR A 335 -12.63 10.85 -29.97
CA TYR A 335 -12.48 10.76 -28.51
C TYR A 335 -11.29 11.54 -27.97
N ARG A 336 -10.30 11.84 -28.83
CA ARG A 336 -9.13 12.64 -28.49
C ARG A 336 -9.29 14.13 -28.80
N TYR A 337 -10.41 14.49 -29.43
CA TYR A 337 -10.62 15.85 -29.90
C TYR A 337 -10.73 16.85 -28.76
N ASN A 338 -10.06 17.99 -28.93
CA ASN A 338 -10.15 19.16 -28.09
C ASN A 338 -10.36 20.40 -28.97
N ALA A 339 -11.53 21.04 -28.83
CA ALA A 339 -11.92 22.20 -29.65
C ALA A 339 -11.01 23.41 -29.41
N GLU A 340 -10.38 23.51 -28.24
CA GLU A 340 -9.47 24.60 -27.88
C GLU A 340 -8.02 24.36 -28.29
N TYR A 341 -7.70 23.14 -28.76
CA TYR A 341 -6.32 22.84 -29.11
C TYR A 341 -5.82 23.67 -30.29
N GLY A 342 -4.73 24.39 -30.07
CA GLY A 342 -4.11 25.26 -31.07
C GLY A 342 -4.52 26.73 -30.98
N PHE A 343 -5.45 27.09 -30.08
CA PHE A 343 -5.79 28.47 -29.79
C PHE A 343 -4.97 28.99 -28.60
N ASP A 344 -4.66 30.26 -28.62
CA ASP A 344 -4.13 30.97 -27.47
C ASP A 344 -5.30 31.48 -26.58
N LYS A 345 -4.96 32.11 -25.45
CA LYS A 345 -5.95 32.68 -24.52
C LYS A 345 -6.86 33.76 -25.11
N ASN A 346 -6.60 34.20 -26.34
CA ASN A 346 -7.43 35.17 -27.03
C ASN A 346 -8.25 34.52 -28.16
N GLY A 347 -8.20 33.21 -28.34
CA GLY A 347 -8.91 32.42 -29.35
C GLY A 347 -8.37 32.59 -30.74
#